data_9fb8959a10c87d3041f72369a86ac9ea
#
_entry.id   9fb8959a10c87d3041f72369a86ac9ea
#
_cell.length_a   1.000
_cell.length_b   1.000
_cell.length_c   1.000
_cell.angle_alpha   90.00
_cell.angle_beta   90.00
_cell.angle_gamma   90.00
#
_symmetry.space_group_name_H-M   'P 1'
#
loop_
_entity.id
_entity.type
_entity.pdbx_description
1 polymer ?
#
loop_
_entity_poly.entity_id
_entity_poly.type
_entity_poly.pdbx_seq_one_letter_code
_entity_poly.pdbx_strand_id
1 'polypeptide(L)'
;SDTFHCGSTTDITLKLKDSGRSLLGLIALFDVSWLNDITFTTDVTVKDGQEGVLMKALLNGTQICTIEYYLDSESQDVYMRIPELSDKYFKTNLQDAADAQSAAIEEAESSLSDDSAASAITDKVLNSGTYTWSTNLSLAMMSDFTGLLPEASVVEELLNRYSTLVFDNMNEQDSTTETLTAQGISEDCTVYEARISQDDALKMATAILESAKSDKEIEGILETWSQKLPDSEGLYDKFLSSVESGLASLKEADTSDDSETSDEADDYITSRIWVNADGQIAGRELSVHSDGTESPVITWQMPKSDSGFGYLLSYKDSDNGEFALTGSGTIDGDLLNGTYQFSADGTPYANIELKDYDTASAKKGDLNGNYTITLISSDENDSMAALANFALIMDLTSADTSGAIDLSITSAGSTLGTLSITSEPGDGVEIPDLTSITDAYDVTDEDAMTEYASGLDFTALMSSLTDAGVPDEVITYILSGGSSAGDGTSVTINEDTDSETASDSLESDTEEATSDAA
;
A
#
# COMPACT_ATOMS: atom_id res chain seq x y z
N SER A 1 8.24 -22.34 -24.71
CA SER A 1 8.12 -21.50 -23.48
C SER A 1 9.49 -20.88 -23.27
N ASP A 2 9.61 -19.59 -23.51
CA ASP A 2 10.81 -18.86 -23.17
C ASP A 2 10.87 -18.84 -21.64
N THR A 3 11.87 -19.53 -21.11
CA THR A 3 12.16 -19.52 -19.67
C THR A 3 12.55 -18.09 -19.31
N PHE A 4 11.73 -17.45 -18.48
CA PHE A 4 11.99 -16.13 -17.97
C PHE A 4 13.15 -16.25 -16.96
N HIS A 5 14.25 -15.57 -17.24
CA HIS A 5 15.38 -15.47 -16.33
C HIS A 5 15.56 -14.00 -15.97
N CYS A 6 15.36 -13.64 -14.74
CA CYS A 6 15.72 -12.32 -14.25
C CYS A 6 16.45 -12.43 -12.91
N GLY A 7 17.39 -11.53 -12.70
CA GLY A 7 18.00 -11.26 -11.42
C GLY A 7 17.87 -9.78 -11.11
N SER A 8 17.54 -9.45 -9.87
CA SER A 8 17.49 -8.08 -9.38
C SER A 8 18.06 -7.98 -7.99
N THR A 9 18.65 -6.83 -7.70
CA THR A 9 19.08 -6.45 -6.35
C THR A 9 18.31 -5.21 -5.93
N THR A 10 17.72 -5.26 -4.74
CA THR A 10 17.04 -4.12 -4.12
C THR A 10 17.65 -3.83 -2.77
N ASP A 11 18.11 -2.61 -2.58
CA ASP A 11 18.63 -2.11 -1.31
C ASP A 11 17.64 -1.11 -0.71
N ILE A 12 17.30 -1.31 0.56
CA ILE A 12 16.49 -0.38 1.37
C ILE A 12 17.36 0.05 2.54
N THR A 13 17.74 1.32 2.58
CA THR A 13 18.63 1.84 3.62
C THR A 13 17.97 3.01 4.36
N LEU A 14 17.75 2.85 5.65
CA LEU A 14 17.35 3.92 6.57
C LEU A 14 18.60 4.43 7.30
N LYS A 15 18.89 5.74 7.18
CA LYS A 15 19.97 6.41 7.92
C LYS A 15 19.40 7.47 8.86
N LEU A 16 19.77 7.42 10.12
CA LEU A 16 19.37 8.39 11.12
C LEU A 16 20.50 9.40 11.36
N LYS A 17 20.14 10.68 11.41
CA LYS A 17 21.04 11.76 11.80
C LYS A 17 20.96 11.98 13.32
N ASP A 18 21.91 12.72 13.91
CA ASP A 18 21.94 13.00 15.35
C ASP A 18 20.61 13.58 15.86
N SER A 19 20.01 14.51 15.10
CA SER A 19 18.72 15.10 15.43
C SER A 19 17.58 14.07 15.38
N GLY A 20 17.61 13.16 14.41
CA GLY A 20 16.63 12.07 14.30
C GLY A 20 16.76 11.06 15.44
N ARG A 21 17.98 10.66 15.79
CA ARG A 21 18.22 9.77 16.94
C ARG A 21 17.75 10.41 18.25
N SER A 22 18.03 11.70 18.44
CA SER A 22 17.58 12.43 19.61
C SER A 22 16.05 12.47 19.73
N LEU A 23 15.35 12.72 18.61
CA LEU A 23 13.89 12.70 18.55
C LEU A 23 13.33 11.30 18.82
N LEU A 24 13.92 10.29 18.19
CA LEU A 24 13.52 8.89 18.36
C LEU A 24 13.72 8.43 19.80
N GLY A 25 14.86 8.77 20.43
CA GLY A 25 15.13 8.47 21.83
C GLY A 25 14.14 9.12 22.79
N LEU A 26 13.67 10.33 22.46
CA LEU A 26 12.64 11.00 23.25
C LEU A 26 11.28 10.28 23.15
N ILE A 27 10.91 9.80 21.97
CA ILE A 27 9.66 9.07 21.73
C ILE A 27 9.72 7.66 22.34
N ALA A 28 10.83 6.97 22.14
CA ALA A 28 11.03 5.60 22.59
C ALA A 28 11.32 5.49 24.10
N LEU A 29 11.70 6.61 24.75
CA LEU A 29 12.09 6.69 26.16
C LEU A 29 13.30 5.82 26.53
N PHE A 30 14.15 5.48 25.55
CA PHE A 30 15.44 4.80 25.77
C PHE A 30 16.51 5.33 24.82
N ASP A 31 17.79 5.05 25.11
CA ASP A 31 18.92 5.51 24.30
C ASP A 31 18.99 4.76 22.96
N VAL A 32 18.87 5.50 21.85
CA VAL A 32 19.02 5.03 20.49
C VAL A 32 20.21 5.69 19.78
N SER A 33 21.14 6.27 20.53
CA SER A 33 22.31 6.96 19.97
C SER A 33 23.24 6.03 19.17
N TRP A 34 23.17 4.73 19.42
CA TRP A 34 23.91 3.66 18.73
C TRP A 34 23.35 3.35 17.33
N LEU A 35 22.09 3.69 17.04
CA LEU A 35 21.42 3.37 15.77
C LEU A 35 21.74 4.42 14.71
N ASN A 36 22.62 4.12 13.78
CA ASN A 36 22.99 5.01 12.67
C ASN A 36 22.28 4.67 11.38
N ASP A 37 22.32 3.40 10.98
CA ASP A 37 21.67 2.92 9.76
C ASP A 37 21.17 1.49 9.90
N ILE A 38 20.09 1.21 9.16
CA ILE A 38 19.58 -0.13 8.93
C ILE A 38 19.51 -0.30 7.42
N THR A 39 20.09 -1.38 6.91
CA THR A 39 20.02 -1.72 5.47
C THR A 39 19.45 -3.12 5.30
N PHE A 40 18.50 -3.24 4.40
CA PHE A 40 18.01 -4.52 3.88
C PHE A 40 18.41 -4.64 2.42
N THR A 41 19.21 -5.64 2.09
CA THR A 41 19.54 -5.99 0.70
C THR A 41 18.77 -7.23 0.32
N THR A 42 18.06 -7.18 -0.80
CA THR A 42 17.30 -8.32 -1.33
C THR A 42 17.79 -8.62 -2.73
N ASP A 43 18.39 -9.79 -2.91
CA ASP A 43 18.75 -10.35 -4.20
C ASP A 43 17.69 -11.38 -4.61
N VAL A 44 17.16 -11.28 -5.83
CA VAL A 44 16.12 -12.18 -6.35
C VAL A 44 16.59 -12.84 -7.64
N THR A 45 16.28 -14.11 -7.82
CA THR A 45 16.45 -14.84 -9.07
C THR A 45 15.20 -15.64 -9.37
N VAL A 46 14.68 -15.51 -10.61
CA VAL A 46 13.65 -16.40 -11.14
C VAL A 46 14.23 -17.13 -12.33
N LYS A 47 14.26 -18.45 -12.28
CA LYS A 47 14.88 -19.29 -13.29
C LYS A 47 14.25 -20.68 -13.34
N ASP A 48 13.88 -21.14 -14.53
CA ASP A 48 13.44 -22.53 -14.83
C ASP A 48 12.28 -23.01 -13.91
N GLY A 49 11.36 -22.10 -13.54
CA GLY A 49 10.27 -22.41 -12.61
C GLY A 49 10.65 -22.43 -11.14
N GLN A 50 11.84 -21.97 -10.82
CA GLN A 50 12.31 -21.80 -9.44
C GLN A 50 12.57 -20.33 -9.13
N GLU A 51 12.33 -19.95 -7.89
CA GLU A 51 12.63 -18.61 -7.36
C GLU A 51 13.60 -18.75 -6.18
N GLY A 52 14.61 -17.88 -6.17
CA GLY A 52 15.55 -17.74 -5.06
C GLY A 52 15.56 -16.29 -4.59
N VAL A 53 15.44 -16.10 -3.29
CA VAL A 53 15.55 -14.79 -2.63
C VAL A 53 16.57 -14.87 -1.51
N LEU A 54 17.51 -13.94 -1.51
CA LEU A 54 18.48 -13.77 -0.44
C LEU A 54 18.30 -12.38 0.17
N MET A 55 17.78 -12.32 1.39
CA MET A 55 17.67 -11.07 2.14
C MET A 55 18.75 -10.99 3.20
N LYS A 56 19.45 -9.85 3.25
CA LYS A 56 20.46 -9.53 4.27
C LYS A 56 20.00 -8.33 5.07
N ALA A 57 20.02 -8.44 6.38
CA ALA A 57 19.81 -7.32 7.28
C ALA A 57 21.15 -6.85 7.85
N LEU A 58 21.44 -5.57 7.64
CA LEU A 58 22.65 -4.92 8.17
C LEU A 58 22.24 -3.82 9.16
N LEU A 59 22.99 -3.70 10.21
CA LEU A 59 22.85 -2.65 11.23
C LEU A 59 24.18 -1.95 11.39
N ASN A 60 24.23 -0.65 11.22
CA ASN A 60 25.46 0.15 11.26
C ASN A 60 26.57 -0.41 10.34
N GLY A 61 26.18 -0.97 9.20
CA GLY A 61 27.08 -1.61 8.23
C GLY A 61 27.53 -3.03 8.60
N THR A 62 27.14 -3.57 9.77
CA THR A 62 27.41 -4.95 10.16
C THR A 62 26.24 -5.84 9.77
N GLN A 63 26.49 -6.94 9.05
CA GLN A 63 25.47 -7.93 8.72
C GLN A 63 25.02 -8.66 9.97
N ILE A 64 23.73 -8.62 10.27
CA ILE A 64 23.13 -9.21 11.45
C ILE A 64 22.58 -10.60 11.14
N CYS A 65 21.81 -10.71 10.05
CA CYS A 65 21.23 -11.97 9.62
C CYS A 65 21.02 -12.01 8.11
N THR A 66 20.89 -13.25 7.62
CA THR A 66 20.56 -13.58 6.25
C THR A 66 19.32 -14.45 6.25
N ILE A 67 18.35 -14.17 5.38
CA ILE A 67 17.23 -15.06 5.12
C ILE A 67 17.39 -15.60 3.71
N GLU A 68 17.53 -16.91 3.59
CA GLU A 68 17.49 -17.62 2.32
C GLU A 68 16.10 -18.19 2.11
N TYR A 69 15.51 -17.93 0.95
CA TYR A 69 14.20 -18.41 0.56
C TYR A 69 14.29 -18.99 -0.85
N TYR A 70 13.73 -20.18 -1.04
CA TYR A 70 13.67 -20.85 -2.33
C TYR A 70 12.29 -21.46 -2.55
N LEU A 71 11.73 -21.23 -3.73
CA LEU A 71 10.44 -21.78 -4.16
C LEU A 71 10.66 -22.65 -5.40
N ASP A 72 10.07 -23.83 -5.40
CA ASP A 72 9.88 -24.65 -6.60
C ASP A 72 8.41 -24.53 -7.04
N SER A 73 8.18 -23.88 -8.18
CA SER A 73 6.82 -23.61 -8.67
C SER A 73 6.10 -24.87 -9.16
N GLU A 74 6.82 -25.96 -9.51
CA GLU A 74 6.22 -27.20 -9.96
C GLU A 74 5.65 -28.01 -8.79
N SER A 75 6.46 -28.17 -7.72
CA SER A 75 6.03 -28.87 -6.50
C SER A 75 5.30 -27.97 -5.52
N GLN A 76 5.37 -26.64 -5.67
CA GLN A 76 4.90 -25.62 -4.72
C GLN A 76 5.57 -25.73 -3.33
N ASP A 77 6.73 -26.32 -3.28
CA ASP A 77 7.52 -26.43 -2.05
C ASP A 77 8.35 -25.17 -1.83
N VAL A 78 8.29 -24.66 -0.62
CA VAL A 78 9.09 -23.52 -0.14
C VAL A 78 10.11 -24.03 0.86
N TYR A 79 11.35 -23.58 0.70
CA TYR A 79 12.45 -23.82 1.64
C TYR A 79 12.95 -22.49 2.16
N MET A 80 13.13 -22.37 3.47
CA MET A 80 13.69 -21.19 4.09
C MET A 80 14.71 -21.52 5.15
N ARG A 81 15.75 -20.68 5.29
CA ARG A 81 16.81 -20.83 6.28
C ARG A 81 17.33 -19.47 6.73
N ILE A 82 17.78 -19.42 7.98
CA ILE A 82 18.56 -18.32 8.55
C ILE A 82 19.91 -18.91 8.98
N PRO A 83 20.96 -18.80 8.14
CA PRO A 83 22.24 -19.47 8.38
C PRO A 83 22.90 -19.12 9.71
N GLU A 84 22.68 -17.91 10.23
CA GLU A 84 23.21 -17.45 11.52
C GLU A 84 22.56 -18.12 12.73
N LEU A 85 21.40 -18.77 12.54
CA LEU A 85 20.67 -19.49 13.59
C LEU A 85 20.72 -21.00 13.43
N SER A 86 20.72 -21.50 12.18
CA SER A 86 20.73 -22.95 11.88
C SER A 86 21.23 -23.22 10.47
N ASP A 87 21.90 -24.34 10.27
CA ASP A 87 22.25 -24.88 8.95
C ASP A 87 21.10 -25.65 8.28
N LYS A 88 19.99 -25.81 8.97
CA LYS A 88 18.82 -26.55 8.53
C LYS A 88 17.78 -25.65 7.88
N TYR A 89 17.04 -26.22 6.93
CA TYR A 89 15.91 -25.54 6.29
C TYR A 89 14.59 -25.85 7.00
N PHE A 90 13.70 -24.87 6.99
CA PHE A 90 12.27 -25.15 7.07
C PHE A 90 11.76 -25.54 5.69
N LYS A 91 10.71 -26.34 5.67
CA LYS A 91 9.97 -26.66 4.47
C LYS A 91 8.48 -26.47 4.71
N THR A 92 7.78 -25.89 3.73
CA THR A 92 6.32 -25.91 3.66
C THR A 92 5.88 -26.09 2.23
N ASN A 93 4.66 -26.61 2.03
CA ASN A 93 4.03 -26.62 0.72
C ASN A 93 2.98 -25.51 0.68
N LEU A 94 2.94 -24.72 -0.39
CA LEU A 94 2.04 -23.57 -0.50
C LEU A 94 0.56 -24.00 -0.49
N GLN A 95 0.23 -25.13 -1.12
CA GLN A 95 -1.14 -25.63 -1.13
C GLN A 95 -1.56 -26.11 0.26
N ASP A 96 -0.70 -26.89 0.94
CA ASP A 96 -0.98 -27.36 2.30
C ASP A 96 -1.14 -26.20 3.29
N ALA A 97 -0.35 -25.14 3.14
CA ALA A 97 -0.46 -23.92 3.95
C ALA A 97 -1.79 -23.18 3.70
N ALA A 98 -2.20 -23.06 2.44
CA ALA A 98 -3.48 -22.45 2.06
C ALA A 98 -4.68 -23.26 2.59
N ASP A 99 -4.62 -24.58 2.47
CA ASP A 99 -5.66 -25.49 2.98
C ASP A 99 -5.77 -25.41 4.51
N ALA A 100 -4.64 -25.35 5.21
CA ALA A 100 -4.60 -25.20 6.67
C ALA A 100 -5.18 -23.84 7.12
N GLN A 101 -4.89 -22.77 6.39
CA GLN A 101 -5.45 -21.44 6.66
C GLN A 101 -6.97 -21.42 6.44
N SER A 102 -7.45 -22.01 5.35
CA SER A 102 -8.87 -22.10 5.04
C SER A 102 -9.63 -22.90 6.13
N ALA A 103 -9.05 -24.01 6.58
CA ALA A 103 -9.62 -24.81 7.68
C ALA A 103 -9.67 -24.03 9.01
N ALA A 104 -8.63 -23.23 9.31
CA ALA A 104 -8.59 -22.40 10.52
C ALA A 104 -9.63 -21.27 10.48
N ILE A 105 -9.90 -20.70 9.31
CA ILE A 105 -10.95 -19.68 9.10
C ILE A 105 -12.33 -20.34 9.28
N GLU A 106 -12.60 -21.50 8.66
CA GLU A 106 -13.87 -22.22 8.82
C GLU A 106 -14.13 -22.62 10.29
N GLU A 107 -13.09 -23.07 11.02
CA GLU A 107 -13.21 -23.37 12.44
C GLU A 107 -13.52 -22.12 13.27
N ALA A 108 -12.86 -21.00 12.95
CA ALA A 108 -13.12 -19.70 13.58
C ALA A 108 -14.56 -19.24 13.31
N GLU A 109 -15.02 -19.26 12.06
CA GLU A 109 -16.39 -18.90 11.68
C GLU A 109 -17.44 -19.80 12.34
N SER A 110 -17.20 -21.11 12.43
CA SER A 110 -18.10 -22.07 13.08
C SER A 110 -18.20 -21.91 14.60
N SER A 111 -17.22 -21.28 15.23
CA SER A 111 -17.13 -21.11 16.69
C SER A 111 -17.72 -19.79 17.20
N LEU A 112 -18.18 -18.89 16.31
CA LEU A 112 -18.58 -17.54 16.65
C LEU A 112 -20.10 -17.31 16.58
N SER A 113 -20.64 -16.74 17.65
CA SER A 113 -21.95 -16.09 17.66
C SER A 113 -21.81 -14.64 17.19
N ASP A 114 -22.72 -14.19 16.38
CA ASP A 114 -22.80 -13.02 15.49
C ASP A 114 -22.11 -11.68 15.83
N ASP A 115 -21.63 -11.42 17.05
CA ASP A 115 -21.15 -10.07 17.45
C ASP A 115 -19.63 -9.96 17.72
N SER A 116 -18.85 -11.04 17.64
CA SER A 116 -17.40 -11.03 17.95
C SER A 116 -16.48 -11.63 16.88
N ALA A 117 -17.03 -11.93 15.70
CA ALA A 117 -16.36 -12.65 14.63
C ALA A 117 -15.07 -11.99 14.13
N ALA A 118 -15.11 -10.69 13.82
CA ALA A 118 -13.98 -9.98 13.23
C ALA A 118 -12.75 -9.89 14.17
N SER A 119 -12.98 -9.72 15.48
CA SER A 119 -11.91 -9.62 16.48
C SER A 119 -11.24 -10.97 16.74
N ALA A 120 -12.01 -12.06 16.80
CA ALA A 120 -11.46 -13.40 17.06
C ALA A 120 -10.75 -14.01 15.85
N ILE A 121 -11.20 -13.70 14.62
CA ILE A 121 -10.48 -14.05 13.37
C ILE A 121 -9.14 -13.32 13.33
N THR A 122 -9.14 -12.02 13.63
CA THR A 122 -7.92 -11.21 13.66
C THR A 122 -6.92 -11.75 14.71
N ASP A 123 -7.40 -12.08 15.92
CA ASP A 123 -6.53 -12.60 17.00
C ASP A 123 -5.99 -14.00 16.67
N LYS A 124 -6.80 -14.92 16.10
CA LYS A 124 -6.33 -16.24 15.72
C LYS A 124 -5.39 -16.21 14.50
N VAL A 125 -5.66 -15.39 13.50
CA VAL A 125 -4.82 -15.25 12.31
C VAL A 125 -3.51 -14.53 12.67
N LEU A 126 -3.54 -13.48 13.49
CA LEU A 126 -2.34 -12.75 13.91
C LEU A 126 -1.46 -13.53 14.90
N ASN A 127 -2.06 -14.37 15.77
CA ASN A 127 -1.34 -15.12 16.79
C ASN A 127 -0.98 -16.57 16.36
N SER A 128 -1.56 -17.08 15.29
CA SER A 128 -1.14 -18.35 14.71
C SER A 128 0.11 -18.10 13.87
N GLY A 129 1.28 -18.40 14.18
CA GLY A 129 2.53 -18.22 13.39
C GLY A 129 2.39 -18.24 11.84
N THR A 130 1.20 -18.51 11.32
CA THR A 130 0.76 -18.47 9.92
C THR A 130 0.80 -17.07 9.30
N TYR A 131 0.64 -15.98 10.10
CA TYR A 131 0.63 -14.61 9.57
C TYR A 131 2.00 -14.16 9.03
N THR A 132 3.08 -14.62 9.65
CA THR A 132 4.45 -14.37 9.16
C THR A 132 4.70 -15.04 7.80
N TRP A 133 4.00 -16.11 7.50
CA TRP A 133 4.11 -16.83 6.22
C TRP A 133 3.24 -16.22 5.13
N SER A 134 2.07 -15.65 5.48
CA SER A 134 1.19 -14.98 4.51
C SER A 134 1.82 -13.73 3.90
N THR A 135 2.72 -13.05 4.61
CA THR A 135 3.49 -11.93 4.05
C THR A 135 4.52 -12.40 3.03
N ASN A 136 5.11 -13.58 3.20
CA ASN A 136 6.01 -14.18 2.23
C ASN A 136 5.26 -14.81 1.05
N LEU A 137 4.08 -15.37 1.30
CA LEU A 137 3.13 -15.79 0.26
C LEU A 137 2.76 -14.60 -0.64
N SER A 138 2.60 -13.40 -0.05
CA SER A 138 2.33 -12.18 -0.81
C SER A 138 3.47 -11.79 -1.76
N LEU A 139 4.73 -12.11 -1.45
CA LEU A 139 5.87 -11.89 -2.34
C LEU A 139 5.89 -12.89 -3.51
N ALA A 140 5.59 -14.17 -3.25
CA ALA A 140 5.43 -15.17 -4.30
C ALA A 140 4.21 -14.86 -5.20
N MET A 141 3.10 -14.38 -4.61
CA MET A 141 1.92 -13.90 -5.35
C MET A 141 2.21 -12.62 -6.13
N MET A 142 3.14 -11.75 -5.68
CA MET A 142 3.56 -10.57 -6.44
C MET A 142 4.31 -10.92 -7.72
N SER A 143 5.05 -12.04 -7.75
CA SER A 143 5.70 -12.51 -8.98
C SER A 143 4.69 -13.01 -10.03
N ASP A 144 3.56 -13.55 -9.59
CA ASP A 144 2.47 -14.01 -10.47
C ASP A 144 1.43 -12.92 -10.79
N PHE A 145 1.56 -11.74 -10.14
CA PHE A 145 0.63 -10.61 -10.32
C PHE A 145 0.61 -10.09 -11.77
N THR A 146 1.70 -10.20 -12.49
CA THR A 146 1.76 -9.86 -13.92
C THR A 146 0.85 -10.75 -14.77
N GLY A 147 0.64 -11.98 -14.36
CA GLY A 147 -0.29 -12.91 -15.01
C GLY A 147 -1.77 -12.69 -14.66
N LEU A 148 -2.08 -11.82 -13.71
CA LEU A 148 -3.44 -11.41 -13.33
C LEU A 148 -3.89 -10.15 -14.07
N LEU A 149 -2.95 -9.34 -14.55
CA LEU A 149 -3.27 -8.12 -15.27
C LEU A 149 -3.74 -8.48 -16.69
N PRO A 150 -4.88 -7.96 -17.14
CA PRO A 150 -5.30 -8.14 -18.52
C PRO A 150 -4.32 -7.42 -19.48
N GLU A 151 -4.20 -7.91 -20.69
CA GLU A 151 -3.41 -7.22 -21.71
C GLU A 151 -3.89 -5.78 -21.92
N ALA A 152 -2.97 -4.85 -22.16
CA ALA A 152 -3.30 -3.43 -22.34
C ALA A 152 -4.33 -3.19 -23.45
N SER A 153 -4.32 -4.01 -24.50
CA SER A 153 -5.31 -3.99 -25.58
C SER A 153 -6.73 -4.30 -25.11
N VAL A 154 -6.88 -5.26 -24.18
CA VAL A 154 -8.17 -5.64 -23.59
C VAL A 154 -8.71 -4.50 -22.72
N VAL A 155 -7.83 -3.87 -21.92
CA VAL A 155 -8.19 -2.69 -21.12
C VAL A 155 -8.63 -1.54 -22.01
N GLU A 156 -7.92 -1.27 -23.11
CA GLU A 156 -8.27 -0.24 -24.08
C GLU A 156 -9.64 -0.52 -24.73
N GLU A 157 -9.92 -1.76 -25.12
CA GLU A 157 -11.22 -2.15 -25.69
C GLU A 157 -12.36 -1.96 -24.68
N LEU A 158 -12.18 -2.38 -23.43
CA LEU A 158 -13.16 -2.18 -22.35
C LEU A 158 -13.42 -0.69 -22.12
N LEU A 159 -12.36 0.11 -21.97
CA LEU A 159 -12.49 1.55 -21.79
C LEU A 159 -13.22 2.23 -22.94
N ASN A 160 -12.89 1.89 -24.18
CA ASN A 160 -13.55 2.44 -25.35
C ASN A 160 -15.03 2.02 -25.42
N ARG A 161 -15.35 0.78 -25.13
CA ARG A 161 -16.73 0.25 -25.14
C ARG A 161 -17.59 0.95 -24.09
N TYR A 162 -17.14 0.99 -22.84
CA TYR A 162 -17.93 1.54 -21.75
C TYR A 162 -18.00 3.06 -21.79
N SER A 163 -16.93 3.76 -22.21
CA SER A 163 -16.99 5.20 -22.42
C SER A 163 -17.95 5.58 -23.56
N THR A 164 -18.04 4.78 -24.61
CA THR A 164 -19.03 5.01 -25.68
C THR A 164 -20.46 4.92 -25.13
N LEU A 165 -20.76 3.92 -24.28
CA LEU A 165 -22.08 3.81 -23.65
C LEU A 165 -22.42 5.03 -22.77
N VAL A 166 -21.41 5.60 -22.10
CA VAL A 166 -21.56 6.85 -21.33
C VAL A 166 -21.87 8.01 -22.26
N PHE A 167 -21.05 8.22 -23.30
CA PHE A 167 -21.22 9.35 -24.23
C PHE A 167 -22.52 9.29 -25.02
N ASP A 168 -22.96 8.10 -25.44
CA ASP A 168 -24.18 7.91 -26.21
C ASP A 168 -25.46 8.27 -25.43
N ASN A 169 -25.38 8.31 -24.08
CA ASN A 169 -26.49 8.64 -23.19
C ASN A 169 -26.37 10.04 -22.57
N MET A 170 -25.40 10.85 -22.98
CA MET A 170 -25.27 12.25 -22.57
C MET A 170 -26.02 13.16 -23.54
N ASN A 171 -26.63 14.22 -23.00
CA ASN A 171 -27.27 15.28 -23.81
C ASN A 171 -26.26 16.41 -24.04
N GLU A 172 -25.60 16.38 -25.21
CA GLU A 172 -24.63 17.40 -25.62
C GLU A 172 -25.33 18.75 -25.88
N GLN A 173 -24.73 19.80 -25.36
CA GLN A 173 -25.17 21.20 -25.53
C GLN A 173 -24.31 21.90 -26.61
N ASP A 174 -24.78 23.03 -27.12
CA ASP A 174 -23.98 23.85 -28.04
C ASP A 174 -22.68 24.31 -27.39
N SER A 175 -21.57 24.15 -28.11
CA SER A 175 -20.26 24.59 -27.62
C SER A 175 -20.16 26.12 -27.52
N THR A 176 -19.48 26.59 -26.48
CA THR A 176 -19.23 28.03 -26.23
C THR A 176 -17.72 28.31 -26.20
N THR A 177 -17.35 29.58 -26.13
CA THR A 177 -15.95 30.00 -25.94
C THR A 177 -15.84 30.73 -24.62
N GLU A 178 -14.91 30.29 -23.76
CA GLU A 178 -14.66 30.88 -22.44
C GLU A 178 -13.18 31.03 -22.20
N THR A 179 -12.78 31.99 -21.37
CA THR A 179 -11.41 32.11 -20.87
C THR A 179 -11.31 31.37 -19.55
N LEU A 180 -10.59 30.24 -19.55
CA LEU A 180 -10.30 29.46 -18.36
C LEU A 180 -9.18 30.15 -17.56
N THR A 181 -9.37 30.30 -16.25
CA THR A 181 -8.40 30.98 -15.39
C THR A 181 -8.14 30.21 -14.09
N ALA A 182 -6.89 29.87 -13.82
CA ALA A 182 -6.44 29.32 -12.54
C ALA A 182 -5.15 30.01 -12.10
N GLN A 183 -5.04 30.40 -10.82
CA GLN A 183 -3.87 31.04 -10.22
C GLN A 183 -3.31 32.24 -11.04
N GLY A 184 -4.21 33.01 -11.65
CA GLY A 184 -3.84 34.19 -12.44
C GLY A 184 -3.30 33.90 -13.84
N ILE A 185 -3.23 32.65 -14.25
CA ILE A 185 -2.95 32.23 -15.63
C ILE A 185 -4.26 31.98 -16.35
N SER A 186 -4.36 32.50 -17.58
CA SER A 186 -5.61 32.44 -18.37
C SER A 186 -5.33 31.87 -19.75
N GLU A 187 -6.27 31.08 -20.27
CA GLU A 187 -6.22 30.47 -21.60
C GLU A 187 -7.63 30.49 -22.22
N ASP A 188 -7.73 30.89 -23.49
CA ASP A 188 -8.99 30.85 -24.21
C ASP A 188 -9.30 29.44 -24.70
N CYS A 189 -10.46 28.90 -24.35
CA CYS A 189 -10.88 27.54 -24.63
C CYS A 189 -12.25 27.50 -25.31
N THR A 190 -12.46 26.43 -26.08
CA THR A 190 -13.80 25.99 -26.46
C THR A 190 -14.34 25.11 -25.35
N VAL A 191 -15.55 25.40 -24.88
CA VAL A 191 -16.20 24.59 -23.84
C VAL A 191 -17.21 23.68 -24.50
N TYR A 192 -17.11 22.42 -24.18
CA TYR A 192 -18.11 21.39 -24.51
C TYR A 192 -18.83 21.03 -23.22
N GLU A 193 -20.16 21.12 -23.25
CA GLU A 193 -21.01 20.80 -22.12
C GLU A 193 -21.93 19.63 -22.48
N ALA A 194 -22.09 18.71 -21.56
CA ALA A 194 -23.09 17.66 -21.63
C ALA A 194 -23.89 17.62 -20.33
N ARG A 195 -25.19 17.37 -20.45
CA ARG A 195 -26.13 17.24 -19.33
C ARG A 195 -26.59 15.80 -19.22
N ILE A 196 -26.71 15.32 -18.00
CA ILE A 196 -27.15 13.98 -17.65
C ILE A 196 -28.31 14.13 -16.68
N SER A 197 -29.54 13.95 -17.17
CA SER A 197 -30.71 13.88 -16.33
C SER A 197 -30.76 12.57 -15.54
N GLN A 198 -31.66 12.46 -14.56
CA GLN A 198 -31.89 11.21 -13.85
C GLN A 198 -32.27 10.08 -14.81
N ASP A 199 -33.13 10.36 -15.77
CA ASP A 199 -33.51 9.42 -16.83
C ASP A 199 -32.31 8.96 -17.68
N ASP A 200 -31.41 9.87 -18.04
CA ASP A 200 -30.23 9.56 -18.83
C ASP A 200 -29.22 8.73 -18.00
N ALA A 201 -29.09 9.04 -16.69
CA ALA A 201 -28.27 8.25 -15.78
C ALA A 201 -28.81 6.83 -15.61
N LEU A 202 -30.13 6.64 -15.49
CA LEU A 202 -30.76 5.31 -15.43
C LEU A 202 -30.56 4.52 -16.73
N LYS A 203 -30.74 5.17 -17.91
CA LYS A 203 -30.46 4.54 -19.21
C LYS A 203 -28.99 4.15 -19.35
N MET A 204 -28.09 5.05 -18.97
CA MET A 204 -26.64 4.81 -18.98
C MET A 204 -26.27 3.63 -18.10
N ALA A 205 -26.71 3.62 -16.84
CA ALA A 205 -26.45 2.54 -15.90
C ALA A 205 -27.00 1.20 -16.40
N THR A 206 -28.23 1.21 -16.97
CA THR A 206 -28.84 0.03 -17.57
C THR A 206 -28.01 -0.48 -18.75
N ALA A 207 -27.59 0.39 -19.68
CA ALA A 207 -26.80 0.03 -20.85
C ALA A 207 -25.43 -0.55 -20.44
N ILE A 208 -24.77 0.03 -19.45
CA ILE A 208 -23.50 -0.43 -18.90
C ILE A 208 -23.67 -1.84 -18.30
N LEU A 209 -24.66 -2.05 -17.43
CA LEU A 209 -24.88 -3.35 -16.79
C LEU A 209 -25.32 -4.43 -17.78
N GLU A 210 -26.16 -4.09 -18.75
CA GLU A 210 -26.53 -5.05 -19.80
C GLU A 210 -25.35 -5.42 -20.70
N SER A 211 -24.48 -4.48 -21.03
CA SER A 211 -23.23 -4.76 -21.76
C SER A 211 -22.32 -5.66 -20.93
N ALA A 212 -22.10 -5.32 -19.66
CA ALA A 212 -21.23 -6.05 -18.74
C ALA A 212 -21.68 -7.51 -18.52
N LYS A 213 -23.00 -7.74 -18.50
CA LYS A 213 -23.58 -9.09 -18.34
C LYS A 213 -23.15 -10.08 -19.43
N SER A 214 -22.83 -9.60 -20.64
CA SER A 214 -22.48 -10.45 -21.78
C SER A 214 -21.07 -10.21 -22.32
N ASP A 215 -20.27 -9.44 -21.58
CA ASP A 215 -18.94 -9.04 -21.97
C ASP A 215 -17.94 -10.19 -21.78
N LYS A 216 -17.35 -10.65 -22.90
CA LYS A 216 -16.44 -11.81 -22.92
C LYS A 216 -15.05 -11.48 -22.40
N GLU A 217 -14.62 -10.23 -22.49
CA GLU A 217 -13.36 -9.79 -21.93
C GLU A 217 -13.44 -9.74 -20.39
N ILE A 218 -14.56 -9.24 -19.82
CA ILE A 218 -14.80 -9.29 -18.37
C ILE A 218 -14.89 -10.74 -17.89
N GLU A 219 -15.64 -11.61 -18.60
CA GLU A 219 -15.73 -13.04 -18.32
C GLU A 219 -14.33 -13.67 -18.26
N GLY A 220 -13.49 -13.45 -19.28
CA GLY A 220 -12.14 -14.01 -19.36
C GLY A 220 -11.20 -13.50 -18.24
N ILE A 221 -11.31 -12.24 -17.87
CA ILE A 221 -10.54 -11.66 -16.74
C ILE A 221 -10.96 -12.32 -15.43
N LEU A 222 -12.27 -12.38 -15.14
CA LEU A 222 -12.80 -12.94 -13.90
C LEU A 222 -12.58 -14.46 -13.79
N GLU A 223 -12.64 -15.18 -14.91
CA GLU A 223 -12.29 -16.61 -14.94
C GLU A 223 -10.79 -16.82 -14.68
N THR A 224 -9.92 -15.98 -15.24
CA THR A 224 -8.47 -16.02 -14.99
C THR A 224 -8.18 -15.78 -13.51
N TRP A 225 -8.82 -14.77 -12.92
CA TRP A 225 -8.69 -14.48 -11.48
C TRP A 225 -9.24 -15.60 -10.61
N SER A 226 -10.37 -16.19 -11.01
CA SER A 226 -10.99 -17.32 -10.31
C SER A 226 -10.11 -18.57 -10.27
N GLN A 227 -9.22 -18.74 -11.27
CA GLN A 227 -8.29 -19.88 -11.34
C GLN A 227 -6.98 -19.63 -10.59
N LYS A 228 -6.58 -18.37 -10.43
CA LYS A 228 -5.25 -17.99 -9.93
C LYS A 228 -5.26 -17.43 -8.50
N LEU A 229 -6.38 -16.87 -8.06
CA LEU A 229 -6.49 -16.28 -6.73
C LEU A 229 -7.14 -17.26 -5.75
N PRO A 230 -6.61 -17.39 -4.53
CA PRO A 230 -7.25 -18.18 -3.47
C PRO A 230 -8.66 -17.64 -3.18
N ASP A 231 -9.58 -18.50 -2.80
CA ASP A 231 -10.97 -18.16 -2.42
C ASP A 231 -11.78 -17.37 -3.46
N SER A 232 -11.36 -17.43 -4.72
CA SER A 232 -11.96 -16.69 -5.84
C SER A 232 -12.89 -17.55 -6.72
N GLU A 233 -13.21 -18.76 -6.31
CA GLU A 233 -14.11 -19.63 -7.06
C GLU A 233 -15.46 -18.95 -7.36
N GLY A 234 -15.90 -19.06 -8.61
CA GLY A 234 -17.17 -18.51 -9.05
C GLY A 234 -17.24 -16.98 -9.09
N LEU A 235 -16.12 -16.26 -9.22
CA LEU A 235 -16.12 -14.79 -9.34
C LEU A 235 -17.04 -14.28 -10.43
N TYR A 236 -17.07 -14.96 -11.59
CA TYR A 236 -17.94 -14.57 -12.69
C TYR A 236 -19.42 -14.76 -12.35
N ASP A 237 -19.79 -15.84 -11.68
CA ASP A 237 -21.17 -16.07 -11.23
C ASP A 237 -21.61 -15.04 -10.18
N LYS A 238 -20.71 -14.68 -9.25
CA LYS A 238 -20.94 -13.62 -8.26
C LYS A 238 -21.13 -12.26 -8.94
N PHE A 239 -20.28 -11.96 -9.92
CA PHE A 239 -20.40 -10.75 -10.72
C PHE A 239 -21.74 -10.70 -11.48
N LEU A 240 -22.12 -11.78 -12.19
CA LEU A 240 -23.41 -11.86 -12.88
C LEU A 240 -24.60 -11.66 -11.92
N SER A 241 -24.56 -12.26 -10.74
CA SER A 241 -25.58 -12.09 -9.72
C SER A 241 -25.70 -10.62 -9.28
N SER A 242 -24.57 -9.94 -9.08
CA SER A 242 -24.52 -8.52 -8.73
C SER A 242 -25.07 -7.63 -9.86
N VAL A 243 -24.69 -7.91 -11.11
CA VAL A 243 -25.21 -7.21 -12.29
C VAL A 243 -26.73 -7.40 -12.42
N GLU A 244 -27.23 -8.61 -12.24
CA GLU A 244 -28.68 -8.91 -12.30
C GLU A 244 -29.45 -8.21 -11.17
N SER A 245 -28.89 -8.18 -9.97
CA SER A 245 -29.46 -7.44 -8.85
C SER A 245 -29.50 -5.94 -9.13
N GLY A 246 -28.40 -5.38 -9.68
CA GLY A 246 -28.34 -3.97 -10.09
C GLY A 246 -29.41 -3.62 -11.15
N LEU A 247 -29.54 -4.45 -12.19
CA LEU A 247 -30.57 -4.29 -13.23
C LEU A 247 -32.01 -4.39 -12.66
N ALA A 248 -32.24 -5.23 -11.66
CA ALA A 248 -33.53 -5.32 -10.99
C ALA A 248 -33.84 -4.04 -10.20
N SER A 249 -32.85 -3.52 -9.45
CA SER A 249 -32.99 -2.27 -8.69
C SER A 249 -33.24 -1.06 -9.59
N LEU A 250 -32.55 -0.97 -10.74
CA LEU A 250 -32.79 0.12 -11.71
C LEU A 250 -34.21 0.05 -12.29
N LYS A 251 -34.75 -1.15 -12.55
CA LYS A 251 -36.13 -1.32 -13.02
C LYS A 251 -37.17 -0.94 -11.98
N GLU A 252 -36.90 -1.18 -10.70
CA GLU A 252 -37.78 -0.73 -9.60
C GLU A 252 -37.76 0.78 -9.47
N ALA A 253 -36.58 1.42 -9.63
CA ALA A 253 -36.46 2.87 -9.64
C ALA A 253 -37.24 3.52 -10.79
N ASP A 254 -37.14 2.99 -12.01
CA ASP A 254 -37.85 3.45 -13.22
C ASP A 254 -39.38 3.33 -13.08
N THR A 255 -39.89 2.36 -12.31
CA THR A 255 -41.34 2.14 -12.11
C THR A 255 -41.93 2.91 -10.92
N SER A 256 -41.10 3.46 -10.04
CA SER A 256 -41.58 4.19 -8.85
C SER A 256 -42.00 5.64 -9.11
N ASP A 257 -41.66 6.16 -10.29
CA ASP A 257 -41.83 7.58 -10.64
C ASP A 257 -43.20 7.94 -11.26
N ASP A 258 -44.21 7.03 -11.20
CA ASP A 258 -45.55 7.26 -11.71
C ASP A 258 -46.47 8.08 -10.78
N SER A 259 -45.96 8.68 -9.71
CA SER A 259 -46.78 9.44 -8.77
C SER A 259 -46.23 10.81 -8.38
N GLU A 260 -46.86 11.79 -8.95
CA GLU A 260 -46.88 13.23 -8.58
C GLU A 260 -45.75 14.07 -9.17
N THR A 261 -46.18 14.94 -10.08
CA THR A 261 -45.52 16.18 -10.52
C THR A 261 -44.82 16.90 -9.36
N SER A 262 -43.56 16.50 -9.08
CA SER A 262 -42.66 17.32 -8.32
C SER A 262 -41.85 18.18 -9.31
N ASP A 263 -41.50 19.39 -8.90
CA ASP A 263 -40.62 20.32 -9.63
C ASP A 263 -39.16 19.77 -9.79
N GLU A 264 -38.93 18.45 -9.54
CA GLU A 264 -37.67 17.73 -9.68
C GLU A 264 -37.24 17.53 -11.15
N ALA A 265 -38.03 17.95 -12.12
CA ALA A 265 -37.72 17.85 -13.54
C ALA A 265 -36.51 18.70 -13.99
N ASP A 266 -35.97 19.53 -13.09
CA ASP A 266 -34.84 20.41 -13.37
C ASP A 266 -33.49 19.95 -12.78
N ASP A 267 -33.44 18.78 -12.10
CA ASP A 267 -32.19 18.27 -11.54
C ASP A 267 -31.39 17.46 -12.58
N TYR A 268 -30.12 17.82 -12.76
CA TYR A 268 -29.23 17.16 -13.70
C TYR A 268 -27.76 17.32 -13.27
N ILE A 269 -26.90 16.45 -13.79
CA ILE A 269 -25.46 16.59 -13.69
C ILE A 269 -24.95 17.26 -14.96
N THR A 270 -24.09 18.27 -14.81
CA THR A 270 -23.38 18.90 -15.92
C THR A 270 -21.94 18.44 -15.95
N SER A 271 -21.48 18.01 -17.12
CA SER A 271 -20.07 17.71 -17.41
C SER A 271 -19.55 18.76 -18.39
N ARG A 272 -18.55 19.55 -18.01
CA ARG A 272 -17.88 20.54 -18.86
C ARG A 272 -16.43 20.13 -19.14
N ILE A 273 -16.01 20.36 -20.37
CA ILE A 273 -14.63 20.14 -20.83
C ILE A 273 -14.17 21.40 -21.55
N TRP A 274 -13.06 21.97 -21.08
CA TRP A 274 -12.38 23.09 -21.74
C TRP A 274 -11.28 22.56 -22.66
N VAL A 275 -11.34 22.86 -23.93
CA VAL A 275 -10.37 22.44 -24.93
C VAL A 275 -9.69 23.69 -25.50
N ASN A 276 -8.38 23.76 -25.43
CA ASN A 276 -7.60 24.87 -25.93
C ASN A 276 -7.45 24.87 -27.48
N ALA A 277 -6.77 25.86 -28.02
CA ALA A 277 -6.57 26.01 -29.47
C ALA A 277 -5.77 24.87 -30.10
N ASP A 278 -4.94 24.17 -29.32
CA ASP A 278 -4.15 23.00 -29.75
C ASP A 278 -4.94 21.68 -29.67
N GLY A 279 -6.21 21.72 -29.27
CA GLY A 279 -7.06 20.55 -29.10
C GLY A 279 -6.77 19.75 -27.82
N GLN A 280 -6.03 20.35 -26.86
CA GLN A 280 -5.74 19.72 -25.57
C GLN A 280 -6.81 20.10 -24.54
N ILE A 281 -7.13 19.17 -23.66
CA ILE A 281 -8.01 19.44 -22.53
C ILE A 281 -7.24 20.29 -21.51
N ALA A 282 -7.75 21.50 -21.24
CA ALA A 282 -7.22 22.44 -20.26
C ALA A 282 -8.02 22.42 -18.94
N GLY A 283 -9.24 21.86 -18.95
CA GLY A 283 -10.06 21.76 -17.74
C GLY A 283 -11.20 20.78 -17.88
N ARG A 284 -11.68 20.29 -16.75
CA ARG A 284 -12.89 19.49 -16.58
C ARG A 284 -13.63 19.91 -15.32
N GLU A 285 -14.96 19.93 -15.40
CA GLU A 285 -15.82 20.17 -14.27
C GLU A 285 -17.02 19.24 -14.30
N LEU A 286 -17.36 18.70 -13.15
CA LEU A 286 -18.60 18.00 -12.89
C LEU A 286 -19.38 18.79 -11.86
N SER A 287 -20.61 19.20 -12.22
CA SER A 287 -21.50 19.99 -11.37
C SER A 287 -22.82 19.28 -11.20
N VAL A 288 -23.48 19.51 -10.07
CA VAL A 288 -24.86 19.10 -9.83
C VAL A 288 -25.75 20.37 -9.94
N HIS A 289 -26.77 20.28 -10.76
CA HIS A 289 -27.81 21.28 -10.81
C HIS A 289 -29.03 20.78 -10.03
N SER A 290 -29.42 21.49 -8.99
CA SER A 290 -30.60 21.21 -8.18
C SER A 290 -31.21 22.49 -7.66
N ASP A 291 -32.55 22.55 -7.60
CA ASP A 291 -33.29 23.71 -7.13
C ASP A 291 -32.92 25.03 -7.88
N GLY A 292 -32.60 24.93 -9.16
CA GLY A 292 -32.18 26.05 -9.98
C GLY A 292 -30.77 26.60 -9.69
N THR A 293 -29.97 25.85 -8.93
CA THR A 293 -28.59 26.22 -8.57
C THR A 293 -27.61 25.16 -9.08
N GLU A 294 -26.59 25.62 -9.81
CA GLU A 294 -25.47 24.76 -10.22
C GLU A 294 -24.35 24.81 -9.18
N SER A 295 -23.91 23.65 -8.72
CA SER A 295 -22.85 23.51 -7.70
C SER A 295 -21.77 22.60 -8.22
N PRO A 296 -20.53 23.09 -8.45
CA PRO A 296 -19.41 22.25 -8.79
C PRO A 296 -19.09 21.22 -7.69
N VAL A 297 -18.88 19.97 -8.08
CA VAL A 297 -18.47 18.87 -7.19
C VAL A 297 -17.01 18.53 -7.40
N ILE A 298 -16.59 18.40 -8.67
CA ILE A 298 -15.21 18.15 -9.03
C ILE A 298 -14.82 19.17 -10.09
N THR A 299 -13.73 19.89 -9.86
CA THR A 299 -13.17 20.82 -10.85
C THR A 299 -11.69 20.55 -10.99
N TRP A 300 -11.23 20.35 -12.21
CA TRP A 300 -9.82 20.32 -12.57
C TRP A 300 -9.56 21.34 -13.66
N GLN A 301 -8.55 22.20 -13.48
CA GLN A 301 -8.18 23.24 -14.43
C GLN A 301 -6.65 23.36 -14.49
N MET A 302 -6.12 23.48 -15.72
CA MET A 302 -4.69 23.68 -15.97
C MET A 302 -4.50 24.58 -17.18
N PRO A 303 -4.96 25.86 -17.14
CA PRO A 303 -4.71 26.81 -18.20
C PRO A 303 -3.22 27.11 -18.34
N LYS A 304 -2.78 27.34 -19.58
CA LYS A 304 -1.38 27.59 -19.96
C LYS A 304 -1.22 28.96 -20.61
N SER A 305 -0.05 29.54 -20.46
CA SER A 305 0.38 30.75 -21.15
C SER A 305 1.88 30.66 -21.47
N ASP A 306 2.43 31.63 -22.16
CA ASP A 306 3.88 31.73 -22.42
C ASP A 306 4.73 31.80 -21.12
N SER A 307 4.13 32.19 -19.99
CA SER A 307 4.81 32.34 -18.70
C SER A 307 4.72 31.12 -17.80
N GLY A 308 3.90 30.12 -18.15
CA GLY A 308 3.69 28.93 -17.35
C GLY A 308 2.25 28.45 -17.35
N PHE A 309 1.87 27.71 -16.32
CA PHE A 309 0.52 27.17 -16.12
C PHE A 309 -0.03 27.51 -14.73
N GLY A 310 -1.36 27.63 -14.65
CA GLY A 310 -2.09 27.62 -13.39
C GLY A 310 -2.68 26.25 -13.15
N TYR A 311 -2.92 25.87 -11.89
CA TYR A 311 -3.49 24.58 -11.54
C TYR A 311 -4.55 24.73 -10.45
N LEU A 312 -5.67 24.07 -10.65
CA LEU A 312 -6.73 23.87 -9.67
C LEU A 312 -7.25 22.45 -9.79
N LEU A 313 -7.28 21.74 -8.70
CA LEU A 313 -8.07 20.53 -8.52
C LEU A 313 -8.88 20.72 -7.25
N SER A 314 -10.20 20.72 -7.33
CA SER A 314 -11.06 20.80 -6.15
C SER A 314 -12.12 19.71 -6.16
N TYR A 315 -12.45 19.27 -4.96
CA TYR A 315 -13.56 18.39 -4.67
C TYR A 315 -14.39 19.04 -3.57
N LYS A 316 -15.68 19.18 -3.80
CA LYS A 316 -16.62 19.76 -2.86
C LYS A 316 -17.72 18.77 -2.56
N ASP A 317 -17.87 18.48 -1.28
CA ASP A 317 -18.95 17.65 -0.74
C ASP A 317 -19.85 18.52 0.13
N SER A 318 -21.18 18.30 0.02
CA SER A 318 -22.16 19.03 0.84
C SER A 318 -21.97 18.84 2.34
N ASP A 319 -21.44 17.67 2.75
CA ASP A 319 -21.36 17.27 4.15
C ASP A 319 -19.93 17.37 4.72
N ASN A 320 -18.90 17.24 3.87
CA ASN A 320 -17.51 17.16 4.29
C ASN A 320 -16.65 18.38 3.91
N GLY A 321 -17.26 19.40 3.29
CA GLY A 321 -16.57 20.64 2.92
C GLY A 321 -15.85 20.56 1.57
N GLU A 322 -14.88 21.48 1.35
CA GLU A 322 -14.14 21.61 0.10
C GLU A 322 -12.66 21.27 0.31
N PHE A 323 -12.14 20.37 -0.52
CA PHE A 323 -10.71 20.09 -0.62
C PHE A 323 -10.18 20.67 -1.93
N ALA A 324 -9.07 21.39 -1.87
CA ALA A 324 -8.47 21.98 -3.05
C ALA A 324 -6.95 21.79 -3.07
N LEU A 325 -6.43 21.49 -4.26
CA LEU A 325 -5.01 21.58 -4.61
C LEU A 325 -4.86 22.68 -5.65
N THR A 326 -4.28 23.81 -5.25
CA THR A 326 -4.06 24.95 -6.12
C THR A 326 -2.59 25.20 -6.31
N GLY A 327 -2.17 25.65 -7.49
CA GLY A 327 -0.75 25.86 -7.74
C GLY A 327 -0.46 26.54 -9.07
N SER A 328 0.80 26.81 -9.31
CA SER A 328 1.29 27.33 -10.58
C SER A 328 2.73 26.88 -10.83
N GLY A 329 3.15 26.92 -12.08
CA GLY A 329 4.48 26.49 -12.43
C GLY A 329 4.86 26.84 -13.85
N THR A 330 6.01 26.30 -14.28
CA THR A 330 6.56 26.43 -15.62
C THR A 330 6.80 25.07 -16.25
N ILE A 331 6.76 25.00 -17.57
CA ILE A 331 7.13 23.83 -18.36
C ILE A 331 8.26 24.29 -19.29
N ASP A 332 9.44 23.67 -19.16
CA ASP A 332 10.59 23.91 -20.03
C ASP A 332 10.93 22.60 -20.75
N GLY A 333 10.53 22.49 -22.00
CA GLY A 333 10.57 21.23 -22.74
C GLY A 333 9.63 20.20 -22.10
N ASP A 334 10.20 19.10 -21.61
CA ASP A 334 9.46 18.05 -20.91
C ASP A 334 9.54 18.19 -19.38
N LEU A 335 10.27 19.18 -18.86
CA LEU A 335 10.44 19.39 -17.43
C LEU A 335 9.37 20.35 -16.88
N LEU A 336 8.62 19.87 -15.89
CA LEU A 336 7.63 20.64 -15.17
C LEU A 336 8.17 21.00 -13.79
N ASN A 337 8.08 22.30 -13.46
CA ASN A 337 8.42 22.85 -12.15
C ASN A 337 7.20 23.60 -11.62
N GLY A 338 6.82 23.37 -10.38
CA GLY A 338 5.61 24.01 -9.82
C GLY A 338 5.59 24.04 -8.30
N THR A 339 4.74 24.93 -7.79
CA THR A 339 4.42 25.02 -6.37
C THR A 339 2.92 24.89 -6.21
N TYR A 340 2.50 24.05 -5.28
CA TYR A 340 1.11 23.73 -5.02
C TYR A 340 0.81 23.87 -3.54
N GLN A 341 -0.44 24.18 -3.22
CA GLN A 341 -0.95 24.22 -1.86
C GLN A 341 -2.21 23.36 -1.75
N PHE A 342 -2.18 22.43 -0.81
CA PHE A 342 -3.35 21.66 -0.41
C PHE A 342 -4.07 22.39 0.72
N SER A 343 -5.39 22.55 0.57
CA SER A 343 -6.27 23.20 1.54
C SER A 343 -7.56 22.41 1.73
N ALA A 344 -8.17 22.55 2.91
CA ALA A 344 -9.52 22.09 3.20
C ALA A 344 -10.32 23.29 3.76
N ASP A 345 -11.49 23.54 3.22
CA ASP A 345 -12.33 24.70 3.53
C ASP A 345 -11.56 26.04 3.49
N GLY A 346 -10.66 26.16 2.52
CA GLY A 346 -9.82 27.34 2.36
C GLY A 346 -8.67 27.47 3.39
N THR A 347 -8.55 26.54 4.33
CA THR A 347 -7.44 26.49 5.28
C THR A 347 -6.29 25.68 4.69
N PRO A 348 -5.06 26.24 4.56
CA PRO A 348 -3.93 25.51 4.01
C PRO A 348 -3.35 24.50 5.02
N TYR A 349 -3.05 23.28 4.55
CA TYR A 349 -2.45 22.19 5.33
C TYR A 349 -1.08 21.75 4.84
N ALA A 350 -0.80 21.89 3.53
CA ALA A 350 0.50 21.53 2.98
C ALA A 350 0.90 22.38 1.80
N ASN A 351 2.17 22.68 1.68
CA ASN A 351 2.79 23.15 0.44
C ASN A 351 3.54 22.00 -0.21
N ILE A 352 3.44 21.91 -1.53
CA ILE A 352 4.13 20.91 -2.35
C ILE A 352 4.95 21.68 -3.40
N GLU A 353 6.25 21.47 -3.41
CA GLU A 353 7.15 21.93 -4.46
C GLU A 353 7.53 20.74 -5.33
N LEU A 354 7.41 20.91 -6.64
CA LEU A 354 7.77 19.92 -7.64
C LEU A 354 8.85 20.51 -8.51
N LYS A 355 9.97 19.79 -8.65
CA LYS A 355 11.13 20.21 -9.44
C LYS A 355 11.52 19.14 -10.45
N ASP A 356 11.85 19.60 -11.65
CA ASP A 356 12.39 18.78 -12.73
C ASP A 356 11.59 17.51 -13.00
N TYR A 357 10.25 17.59 -12.83
CA TYR A 357 9.36 16.47 -13.13
C TYR A 357 9.32 16.23 -14.64
N ASP A 358 9.80 15.07 -15.07
CA ASP A 358 9.89 14.69 -16.47
C ASP A 358 8.56 14.13 -16.97
N THR A 359 7.81 14.97 -17.69
CA THR A 359 6.49 14.61 -18.26
C THR A 359 6.60 13.60 -19.41
N ALA A 360 7.74 13.49 -20.09
CA ALA A 360 7.94 12.51 -21.14
C ALA A 360 8.18 11.11 -20.56
N SER A 361 8.95 11.01 -19.48
CA SER A 361 9.14 9.79 -18.72
C SER A 361 7.83 9.35 -18.04
N ALA A 362 7.08 10.30 -17.47
CA ALA A 362 5.80 10.02 -16.81
C ALA A 362 4.75 9.37 -17.75
N LYS A 363 4.75 9.73 -19.03
CA LYS A 363 3.90 9.09 -20.06
C LYS A 363 4.24 7.62 -20.30
N LYS A 364 5.42 7.17 -19.88
CA LYS A 364 5.87 5.78 -19.97
C LYS A 364 5.70 5.02 -18.65
N GLY A 365 5.23 5.70 -17.61
CA GLY A 365 5.09 5.16 -16.26
C GLY A 365 6.28 5.46 -15.34
N ASP A 366 7.31 6.17 -15.82
CA ASP A 366 8.50 6.53 -15.05
C ASP A 366 8.27 7.87 -14.33
N LEU A 367 8.30 7.87 -13.01
CA LEU A 367 8.12 9.07 -12.19
C LEU A 367 9.48 9.64 -11.80
N ASN A 368 10.00 10.57 -12.60
CA ASN A 368 11.28 11.23 -12.35
C ASN A 368 11.04 12.67 -11.90
N GLY A 369 11.69 13.09 -10.81
CA GLY A 369 11.56 14.44 -10.28
C GLY A 369 11.84 14.53 -8.80
N ASN A 370 11.97 15.77 -8.31
CA ASN A 370 12.14 16.08 -6.90
C ASN A 370 10.84 16.69 -6.35
N TYR A 371 10.38 16.19 -5.21
CA TYR A 371 9.16 16.60 -4.55
C TYR A 371 9.48 17.04 -3.12
N THR A 372 9.02 18.19 -2.72
CA THR A 372 9.11 18.65 -1.33
C THR A 372 7.72 18.92 -0.81
N ILE A 373 7.30 18.20 0.24
CA ILE A 373 6.02 18.39 0.93
C ILE A 373 6.31 18.99 2.29
N THR A 374 5.79 20.18 2.55
CA THR A 374 5.92 20.87 3.85
C THR A 374 4.53 21.01 4.47
N LEU A 375 4.36 20.50 5.68
CA LEU A 375 3.11 20.65 6.42
C LEU A 375 2.98 22.07 6.97
N ILE A 376 1.76 22.58 6.98
CA ILE A 376 1.40 23.90 7.51
C ILE A 376 0.44 23.68 8.66
N SER A 377 0.66 24.40 9.77
CA SER A 377 -0.36 24.53 10.82
C SER A 377 -0.82 25.99 10.88
N SER A 378 -2.12 26.19 10.86
CA SER A 378 -2.73 27.52 10.97
C SER A 378 -3.00 27.94 12.41
N ASP A 379 -2.96 27.02 13.38
CA ASP A 379 -3.24 27.26 14.79
C ASP A 379 -2.15 26.60 15.67
N GLU A 380 -1.54 27.38 16.59
CA GLU A 380 -0.54 26.88 17.53
C GLU A 380 -1.11 25.82 18.52
N ASN A 381 -2.43 25.73 18.65
CA ASN A 381 -3.12 24.76 19.49
C ASN A 381 -3.57 23.49 18.72
N ASP A 382 -3.33 23.45 17.43
CA ASP A 382 -3.62 22.28 16.63
C ASP A 382 -2.66 21.13 16.98
N SER A 383 -3.19 19.92 17.05
CA SER A 383 -2.38 18.70 17.20
C SER A 383 -1.33 18.55 16.09
N MET A 384 -1.58 19.13 14.92
CA MET A 384 -0.65 19.18 13.78
C MET A 384 0.42 20.28 13.92
N ALA A 385 0.31 21.21 14.87
CA ALA A 385 1.29 22.30 15.06
C ALA A 385 2.72 21.77 15.28
N ALA A 386 2.85 20.65 15.96
CA ALA A 386 4.14 19.99 16.16
C ALA A 386 4.78 19.50 14.84
N LEU A 387 3.98 19.23 13.83
CA LEU A 387 4.42 18.77 12.52
C LEU A 387 4.64 19.89 11.49
N ALA A 388 4.24 21.12 11.79
CA ALA A 388 4.32 22.26 10.88
C ALA A 388 5.75 22.65 10.45
N ASN A 389 6.77 22.15 11.13
CA ASN A 389 8.17 22.36 10.78
C ASN A 389 8.81 21.17 10.04
N PHE A 390 8.00 20.14 9.76
CA PHE A 390 8.49 18.97 9.05
C PHE A 390 8.31 19.14 7.55
N ALA A 391 9.33 18.73 6.81
CA ALA A 391 9.22 18.56 5.37
C ALA A 391 9.69 17.16 4.97
N LEU A 392 8.96 16.56 4.05
CA LEU A 392 9.35 15.34 3.35
C LEU A 392 9.90 15.75 1.98
N ILE A 393 11.14 15.40 1.73
CA ILE A 393 11.81 15.61 0.44
C ILE A 393 11.96 14.24 -0.21
N MET A 394 11.49 14.12 -1.44
CA MET A 394 11.46 12.88 -2.22
C MET A 394 12.16 13.12 -3.54
N ASP A 395 13.17 12.31 -3.83
CA ASP A 395 13.86 12.30 -5.12
C ASP A 395 13.56 10.97 -5.80
N LEU A 396 12.89 11.02 -6.94
CA LEU A 396 12.47 9.83 -7.67
C LEU A 396 13.24 9.75 -8.98
N THR A 397 13.86 8.61 -9.22
CA THR A 397 14.51 8.29 -10.48
C THR A 397 14.09 6.89 -10.90
N SER A 398 13.51 6.75 -12.07
CA SER A 398 13.17 5.47 -12.66
C SER A 398 13.63 5.40 -14.11
N ALA A 399 13.97 4.19 -14.52
CA ALA A 399 14.32 3.81 -15.89
C ALA A 399 13.82 2.39 -16.12
N ASP A 400 13.80 1.93 -17.38
CA ASP A 400 13.19 0.67 -17.81
C ASP A 400 13.46 -0.56 -16.90
N THR A 401 14.64 -0.62 -16.26
CA THR A 401 15.06 -1.79 -15.44
C THR A 401 15.63 -1.41 -14.08
N SER A 402 15.67 -0.11 -13.73
CA SER A 402 16.25 0.35 -12.47
C SER A 402 15.43 1.50 -11.90
N GLY A 403 15.47 1.67 -10.59
CA GLY A 403 14.80 2.78 -9.92
C GLY A 403 15.49 3.16 -8.62
N ALA A 404 15.38 4.42 -8.27
CA ALA A 404 15.81 4.93 -6.97
C ALA A 404 14.76 5.87 -6.39
N ILE A 405 14.54 5.73 -5.09
CA ILE A 405 13.70 6.59 -4.28
C ILE A 405 14.53 7.04 -3.09
N ASP A 406 14.84 8.32 -3.02
CA ASP A 406 15.49 8.91 -1.85
C ASP A 406 14.48 9.79 -1.10
N LEU A 407 14.14 9.40 0.12
CA LEU A 407 13.26 10.14 1.02
C LEU A 407 14.08 10.78 2.13
N SER A 408 13.89 12.06 2.38
CA SER A 408 14.50 12.77 3.50
C SER A 408 13.44 13.44 4.34
N ILE A 409 13.45 13.18 5.64
CA ILE A 409 12.60 13.89 6.60
C ILE A 409 13.44 14.98 7.24
N THR A 410 12.97 16.22 7.17
CA THR A 410 13.61 17.36 7.81
C THR A 410 12.69 18.01 8.84
N SER A 411 13.26 18.61 9.87
CA SER A 411 12.54 19.43 10.84
C SER A 411 13.32 20.72 11.08
N ALA A 412 12.65 21.85 10.93
CA ALA A 412 13.27 23.18 11.02
C ALA A 412 14.57 23.32 10.19
N GLY A 413 14.60 22.72 9.00
CA GLY A 413 15.73 22.72 8.08
C GLY A 413 16.87 21.74 8.43
N SER A 414 16.73 20.94 9.48
CA SER A 414 17.71 19.90 9.84
C SER A 414 17.19 18.54 9.42
N THR A 415 17.99 17.76 8.68
CA THR A 415 17.63 16.39 8.30
C THR A 415 17.62 15.50 9.54
N LEU A 416 16.51 14.80 9.77
CA LEU A 416 16.33 13.81 10.83
C LEU A 416 16.82 12.43 10.38
N GLY A 417 16.48 12.06 9.15
CA GLY A 417 16.86 10.79 8.56
C GLY A 417 16.60 10.75 7.07
N THR A 418 17.16 9.74 6.43
CA THR A 418 16.95 9.45 5.01
C THR A 418 16.61 7.98 4.83
N LEU A 419 15.65 7.70 3.96
CA LEU A 419 15.33 6.35 3.48
C LEU A 419 15.66 6.32 2.00
N SER A 420 16.61 5.46 1.61
CA SER A 420 16.97 5.22 0.22
C SER A 420 16.50 3.84 -0.19
N ILE A 421 15.81 3.75 -1.31
CA ILE A 421 15.40 2.48 -1.93
C ILE A 421 15.98 2.49 -3.33
N THR A 422 16.82 1.52 -3.65
CA THR A 422 17.36 1.35 -5.00
C THR A 422 17.07 -0.06 -5.50
N SER A 423 16.71 -0.17 -6.77
CA SER A 423 16.49 -1.45 -7.42
C SER A 423 17.17 -1.43 -8.79
N GLU A 424 17.99 -2.43 -9.06
CA GLU A 424 18.74 -2.58 -10.30
C GLU A 424 18.83 -4.05 -10.72
N PRO A 425 19.04 -4.32 -12.02
CA PRO A 425 19.36 -5.66 -12.48
C PRO A 425 20.62 -6.18 -11.76
N GLY A 426 20.56 -7.39 -11.24
CA GLY A 426 21.65 -8.03 -10.52
C GLY A 426 21.97 -9.42 -11.07
N ASP A 427 23.06 -9.98 -10.60
CA ASP A 427 23.42 -11.37 -10.92
C ASP A 427 22.46 -12.38 -10.27
N GLY A 428 21.68 -11.90 -9.27
CA GLY A 428 20.72 -12.68 -8.52
C GLY A 428 21.37 -13.69 -7.55
N VAL A 429 20.57 -14.66 -7.15
CA VAL A 429 20.92 -15.70 -6.17
C VAL A 429 21.17 -17.03 -6.87
N GLU A 430 22.18 -17.78 -6.44
CA GLU A 430 22.35 -19.16 -6.86
C GLU A 430 21.32 -20.05 -6.15
N ILE A 431 20.40 -20.63 -6.90
CA ILE A 431 19.40 -21.55 -6.36
C ILE A 431 20.05 -22.92 -6.20
N PRO A 432 20.10 -23.50 -4.97
CA PRO A 432 20.65 -24.82 -4.77
C PRO A 432 19.77 -25.91 -5.41
N ASP A 433 20.29 -27.11 -5.53
CA ASP A 433 19.46 -28.26 -5.93
C ASP A 433 18.48 -28.61 -4.79
N LEU A 434 17.25 -28.08 -4.92
CA LEU A 434 16.18 -28.23 -3.91
C LEU A 434 15.83 -29.70 -3.66
N THR A 435 16.01 -30.58 -4.65
CA THR A 435 15.77 -32.03 -4.50
C THR A 435 16.80 -32.71 -3.59
N SER A 436 17.94 -32.08 -3.36
CA SER A 436 19.00 -32.57 -2.46
C SER A 436 18.74 -32.22 -1.00
N ILE A 437 17.81 -31.33 -0.70
CA ILE A 437 17.45 -30.93 0.67
C ILE A 437 16.50 -31.98 1.25
N THR A 438 17.04 -32.96 1.98
CA THR A 438 16.28 -34.11 2.49
C THR A 438 16.01 -34.06 3.99
N ASP A 439 16.60 -33.11 4.71
CA ASP A 439 16.56 -32.95 6.16
C ASP A 439 15.94 -31.59 6.60
N ALA A 440 15.03 -31.08 5.80
CA ALA A 440 14.25 -29.89 6.16
C ALA A 440 13.17 -30.24 7.18
N TYR A 441 12.92 -29.31 8.10
CA TYR A 441 11.84 -29.39 9.09
C TYR A 441 10.53 -28.92 8.46
N ASP A 442 9.49 -29.76 8.52
CA ASP A 442 8.15 -29.39 8.05
C ASP A 442 7.50 -28.44 9.05
N VAL A 443 7.08 -27.27 8.59
CA VAL A 443 6.45 -26.25 9.47
C VAL A 443 5.07 -26.65 9.98
N THR A 444 4.42 -27.64 9.36
CA THR A 444 3.13 -28.16 9.79
C THR A 444 3.25 -29.21 10.89
N ASP A 445 4.47 -29.73 11.17
CA ASP A 445 4.75 -30.70 12.21
C ASP A 445 5.24 -29.98 13.48
N GLU A 446 4.40 -29.93 14.51
CA GLU A 446 4.70 -29.27 15.81
C GLU A 446 5.92 -29.88 16.51
N ASP A 447 6.10 -31.21 16.42
CA ASP A 447 7.25 -31.90 17.03
C ASP A 447 8.54 -31.53 16.28
N ALA A 448 8.52 -31.50 14.95
CA ALA A 448 9.63 -31.04 14.12
C ALA A 448 10.00 -29.59 14.40
N MET A 449 9.02 -28.71 14.53
CA MET A 449 9.24 -27.29 14.85
C MET A 449 9.80 -27.10 16.26
N THR A 450 9.38 -27.90 17.23
CA THR A 450 9.94 -27.89 18.60
C THR A 450 11.40 -28.36 18.59
N GLU A 451 11.72 -29.40 17.83
CA GLU A 451 13.09 -29.87 17.66
C GLU A 451 13.97 -28.81 17.00
N TYR A 452 13.50 -28.20 15.92
CA TYR A 452 14.22 -27.11 15.26
C TYR A 452 14.48 -25.95 16.22
N ALA A 453 13.47 -25.46 16.94
CA ALA A 453 13.58 -24.35 17.87
C ALA A 453 14.59 -24.63 19.00
N SER A 454 14.64 -25.87 19.48
CA SER A 454 15.61 -26.28 20.51
C SER A 454 17.04 -26.38 20.01
N GLY A 455 17.24 -26.46 18.69
CA GLY A 455 18.56 -26.56 18.04
C GLY A 455 19.11 -25.21 17.54
N LEU A 456 18.41 -24.09 17.77
CA LEU A 456 18.87 -22.77 17.32
C LEU A 456 20.09 -22.30 18.11
N ASP A 457 21.10 -21.77 17.38
CA ASP A 457 22.30 -21.14 17.96
C ASP A 457 22.27 -19.62 17.74
N PHE A 458 22.02 -18.89 18.78
CA PHE A 458 21.97 -17.42 18.75
C PHE A 458 23.34 -16.75 18.88
N THR A 459 24.43 -17.52 19.05
CA THR A 459 25.77 -16.97 19.33
C THR A 459 26.26 -16.04 18.24
N ALA A 460 26.09 -16.44 16.96
CA ALA A 460 26.50 -15.63 15.83
C ALA A 460 25.69 -14.32 15.74
N LEU A 461 24.37 -14.41 15.91
CA LEU A 461 23.47 -13.25 15.91
C LEU A 461 23.82 -12.25 17.02
N MET A 462 24.05 -12.73 18.25
CA MET A 462 24.45 -11.90 19.40
C MET A 462 25.80 -11.20 19.16
N SER A 463 26.76 -11.94 18.61
CA SER A 463 28.07 -11.37 18.26
C SER A 463 27.92 -10.25 17.23
N SER A 464 27.13 -10.48 16.17
CA SER A 464 26.88 -9.47 15.13
C SER A 464 26.16 -8.22 15.68
N LEU A 465 25.19 -8.37 16.59
CA LEU A 465 24.53 -7.25 17.25
C LEU A 465 25.50 -6.44 18.12
N THR A 466 26.37 -7.12 18.86
CA THR A 466 27.43 -6.47 19.66
C THR A 466 28.42 -5.71 18.75
N ASP A 467 28.86 -6.33 17.66
CA ASP A 467 29.76 -5.73 16.68
C ASP A 467 29.12 -4.53 15.95
N ALA A 468 27.80 -4.55 15.79
CA ALA A 468 27.01 -3.44 15.28
C ALA A 468 26.86 -2.29 16.30
N GLY A 469 27.30 -2.45 17.54
CA GLY A 469 27.24 -1.46 18.60
C GLY A 469 25.92 -1.40 19.34
N VAL A 470 25.09 -2.45 19.28
CA VAL A 470 23.85 -2.56 20.06
C VAL A 470 24.23 -2.75 21.55
N PRO A 471 23.65 -1.95 22.48
CA PRO A 471 23.90 -2.14 23.90
C PRO A 471 23.40 -3.50 24.43
N ASP A 472 24.12 -4.09 25.37
CA ASP A 472 23.80 -5.41 25.95
C ASP A 472 22.38 -5.47 26.55
N GLU A 473 21.91 -4.38 27.13
CA GLU A 473 20.55 -4.26 27.66
C GLU A 473 19.47 -4.37 26.57
N VAL A 474 19.74 -3.81 25.38
CA VAL A 474 18.84 -3.89 24.22
C VAL A 474 18.85 -5.31 23.64
N ILE A 475 20.03 -5.93 23.53
CA ILE A 475 20.17 -7.32 23.10
C ILE A 475 19.38 -8.24 24.04
N THR A 476 19.54 -8.07 25.35
CA THR A 476 18.82 -8.84 26.37
C THR A 476 17.31 -8.65 26.26
N TYR A 477 16.84 -7.43 26.02
CA TYR A 477 15.42 -7.11 25.84
C TYR A 477 14.85 -7.80 24.60
N ILE A 478 15.55 -7.76 23.46
CA ILE A 478 15.15 -8.42 22.21
C ILE A 478 15.03 -9.94 22.42
N LEU A 479 16.03 -10.57 23.06
CA LEU A 479 16.05 -12.02 23.29
C LEU A 479 15.01 -12.47 24.33
N SER A 480 14.59 -11.60 25.24
CA SER A 480 13.51 -11.89 26.20
C SER A 480 12.10 -11.78 25.59
N GLY A 481 11.99 -11.57 24.27
CA GLY A 481 10.71 -11.45 23.56
C GLY A 481 9.95 -10.14 23.85
N GLY A 482 10.62 -9.10 24.33
CA GLY A 482 10.00 -7.79 24.57
C GLY A 482 8.95 -7.76 25.70
N SER A 483 8.78 -8.84 26.45
CA SER A 483 7.76 -8.91 27.48
C SER A 483 8.29 -8.39 28.82
N SER A 484 8.01 -7.12 29.08
CA SER A 484 7.79 -6.68 30.46
C SER A 484 6.36 -7.02 30.83
N ALA A 485 6.18 -8.10 31.61
CA ALA A 485 4.96 -8.50 32.30
C ALA A 485 3.74 -8.93 31.45
N GLY A 486 3.58 -10.22 31.25
CA GLY A 486 2.31 -10.85 30.85
C GLY A 486 2.48 -12.19 30.15
N ASP A 487 2.66 -13.22 30.98
CA ASP A 487 2.38 -14.64 30.74
C ASP A 487 2.98 -15.36 29.49
N GLY A 488 4.03 -16.14 29.78
CA GLY A 488 4.18 -17.52 29.34
C GLY A 488 4.67 -17.85 27.96
N THR A 489 5.95 -17.67 27.71
CA THR A 489 6.85 -18.74 27.21
C THR A 489 8.29 -18.26 27.32
N SER A 490 8.97 -18.65 28.39
CA SER A 490 10.40 -18.34 28.58
C SER A 490 11.21 -19.32 27.73
N VAL A 491 11.94 -18.82 26.75
CA VAL A 491 13.07 -19.56 26.17
C VAL A 491 14.14 -19.64 27.26
N THR A 492 14.31 -20.81 27.84
CA THR A 492 15.37 -21.05 28.84
C THR A 492 16.67 -21.29 28.11
N ILE A 493 17.56 -20.30 28.12
CA ILE A 493 18.95 -20.50 27.72
C ILE A 493 19.62 -21.28 28.87
N ASN A 494 19.98 -22.53 28.65
CA ASN A 494 20.79 -23.32 29.57
C ASN A 494 22.23 -22.77 29.60
N GLU A 495 22.54 -21.93 30.56
CA GLU A 495 23.94 -21.71 30.98
C GLU A 495 24.30 -22.80 31.96
N ASP A 496 25.12 -23.77 31.50
CA ASP A 496 25.86 -24.67 32.38
C ASP A 496 26.91 -23.84 33.15
N THR A 497 26.56 -23.38 34.34
CA THR A 497 27.56 -22.98 35.34
C THR A 497 27.17 -23.56 36.68
N ASP A 498 27.96 -24.61 37.05
CA ASP A 498 28.04 -25.11 38.41
C ASP A 498 28.29 -23.97 39.43
N SER A 499 27.35 -23.73 40.34
CA SER A 499 27.72 -23.32 41.71
C SER A 499 26.62 -23.63 42.71
N GLU A 500 27.02 -24.43 43.68
CA GLU A 500 26.28 -24.90 44.84
C GLU A 500 25.84 -23.75 45.78
N THR A 501 24.73 -24.04 46.44
CA THR A 501 24.33 -23.62 47.83
C THR A 501 23.81 -22.22 48.07
N ALA A 502 22.55 -22.09 48.44
CA ALA A 502 22.07 -21.99 49.81
C ALA A 502 20.54 -21.72 49.85
N SER A 503 19.86 -22.66 50.48
CA SER A 503 18.49 -22.51 50.95
C SER A 503 18.39 -21.45 52.06
N ASP A 504 17.46 -20.52 51.98
CA ASP A 504 16.85 -20.01 53.21
C ASP A 504 15.37 -19.68 52.97
N SER A 505 14.59 -20.28 53.84
CA SER A 505 13.13 -20.18 53.92
C SER A 505 12.74 -18.88 54.63
N LEU A 506 11.76 -18.16 54.09
CA LEU A 506 10.97 -17.24 54.92
C LEU A 506 9.48 -17.35 54.59
N GLU A 507 8.75 -17.61 55.64
CA GLU A 507 7.33 -17.87 55.77
C GLU A 507 6.47 -16.65 55.38
N SER A 508 5.29 -17.00 54.91
CA SER A 508 4.14 -16.11 54.70
C SER A 508 3.56 -15.59 55.99
N ASP A 509 3.23 -14.30 56.06
CA ASP A 509 2.20 -13.80 56.95
C ASP A 509 1.16 -12.99 56.17
N THR A 510 -0.03 -13.58 56.17
CA THR A 510 -1.30 -12.94 55.82
C THR A 510 -1.81 -12.12 56.96
N GLU A 511 -2.09 -10.84 56.76
CA GLU A 511 -3.01 -10.09 57.63
C GLU A 511 -4.15 -9.46 56.79
N GLU A 512 -5.33 -9.95 57.09
CA GLU A 512 -6.63 -9.36 56.82
C GLU A 512 -6.83 -8.07 57.58
N ALA A 513 -7.33 -7.04 56.97
CA ALA A 513 -7.97 -5.93 57.68
C ALA A 513 -9.21 -5.45 56.93
N THR A 514 -10.33 -5.74 57.53
CA THR A 514 -11.69 -5.35 57.21
C THR A 514 -12.00 -3.89 57.54
N SER A 515 -12.90 -3.30 56.69
CA SER A 515 -14.04 -2.37 57.01
C SER A 515 -13.72 -1.00 57.64
N ASP A 516 -14.29 0.05 57.20
CA ASP A 516 -15.60 0.65 57.32
C ASP A 516 -15.58 2.16 56.95
N ALA A 517 -16.58 2.54 56.26
CA ALA A 517 -17.42 3.74 56.32
C ALA A 517 -16.83 5.15 56.57
N ALA A 518 -16.98 6.07 55.64
CA ALA A 518 -17.92 7.19 55.65
C ALA A 518 -17.94 7.90 54.28
#